data_68ad9e12599a2a7886c2f65cbf161e72
#
_entry.id   68ad9e12599a2a7886c2f65cbf161e72
#
_cell.length_a   1.000
_cell.length_b   1.000
_cell.length_c   1.000
_cell.angle_alpha   90.00
_cell.angle_beta   90.00
_cell.angle_gamma   90.00
#
_symmetry.space_group_name_H-M   'P 1'
#
loop_
_entity.id
_entity.type
_entity.pdbx_description
1 polymer ?
#
loop_
_entity_poly.entity_id
_entity_poly.type
_entity_poly.pdbx_seq_one_letter_code
_entity_poly.pdbx_strand_id
1 'polypeptide(L)'
;MKYVILNFSKNLKMTNNKTYQADSIKVLKGLEAVRKRPGMYIGDTEDGTGLHHMVYEVVDNSIDEALGGYCKNIFVKINSNGTVTVKDDGRGIPTDLHKGEKKSAAEVIMTQLHAGGKFDHDSYKVSGGLHGVGVSVVNALSEKLELEIDRDGKKYFIEFINGEAKKPLKIIGKSKNTGTQITFLPSKEIFSSIKFSSSILIKRMRELAFLNKGIKISFVDGLQKKEKVQEFKFDGGVLEFVEYLDEKREKLKNKNENDLFKKPIYIEGKKENIEIECSLKWNAGYSEDVLPYTNNIYQKDGGTHVLGFRSALTRVINKYANENNLLKKNKLTISGDDIKEGLTCVLSTKIPDPKFSSQTKDKLVSSEVRMIVETVLNEKLSIWFDQNPSITKIVLAKIIQAAMARDVARKARESVRRKGALELSGLPGKLADCQIGKQEGTELFIVEG
;
A
#
# COMPACT_ATOMS: atom_id res chain seq x y z
N MET A 1 22.47 -22.39 71.65
CA MET A 1 22.05 -21.97 70.30
C MET A 1 20.53 -21.99 70.25
N LYS A 2 19.92 -20.79 70.36
CA LYS A 2 18.45 -20.62 70.29
C LYS A 2 18.07 -20.28 68.87
N TYR A 3 17.24 -21.07 68.21
CA TYR A 3 16.63 -20.78 66.95
C TYR A 3 15.45 -19.84 67.15
N VAL A 4 15.51 -18.64 66.54
CA VAL A 4 14.39 -17.73 66.46
C VAL A 4 13.58 -18.05 65.21
N ILE A 5 12.37 -18.58 65.38
CA ILE A 5 11.39 -18.74 64.30
C ILE A 5 10.63 -17.42 64.18
N LEU A 6 10.87 -16.67 63.12
CA LEU A 6 10.12 -15.50 62.75
C LEU A 6 8.84 -15.90 62.01
N ASN A 7 7.70 -15.79 62.69
CA ASN A 7 6.37 -15.91 62.09
C ASN A 7 6.12 -14.73 61.16
N PHE A 8 6.12 -14.96 59.84
CA PHE A 8 5.60 -14.06 58.84
C PHE A 8 4.15 -14.41 58.49
N SER A 9 3.22 -14.04 59.36
CA SER A 9 1.80 -13.94 58.98
C SER A 9 1.56 -12.52 58.50
N LYS A 10 1.77 -12.22 57.25
CA LYS A 10 1.31 -10.98 56.61
C LYS A 10 0.12 -11.27 55.73
N ASN A 11 -0.99 -10.75 56.18
CA ASN A 11 -2.22 -10.42 55.47
C ASN A 11 -2.05 -10.24 53.96
N LEU A 12 -2.24 -11.29 53.20
CA LEU A 12 -2.66 -11.19 51.80
C LEU A 12 -4.12 -10.74 51.83
N LYS A 13 -4.35 -9.45 51.64
CA LYS A 13 -5.66 -8.97 51.21
C LYS A 13 -5.95 -9.68 49.89
N MET A 14 -6.86 -10.63 49.91
CA MET A 14 -7.45 -11.20 48.70
C MET A 14 -8.07 -10.03 47.93
N THR A 15 -7.40 -9.61 46.86
CA THR A 15 -8.01 -8.80 45.85
C THR A 15 -9.20 -9.58 45.34
N ASN A 16 -10.40 -8.98 45.42
CA ASN A 16 -11.63 -9.49 44.87
C ASN A 16 -11.37 -9.99 43.45
N ASN A 17 -11.19 -11.29 43.29
CA ASN A 17 -11.30 -11.95 41.99
C ASN A 17 -12.77 -11.79 41.56
N LYS A 18 -13.06 -10.73 40.79
CA LYS A 18 -14.30 -10.68 40.01
C LYS A 18 -14.26 -11.90 39.11
N THR A 19 -15.00 -12.92 39.49
CA THR A 19 -15.20 -14.12 38.70
C THR A 19 -15.68 -13.69 37.31
N TYR A 20 -15.02 -14.21 36.27
CA TYR A 20 -15.42 -13.94 34.89
C TYR A 20 -16.79 -14.61 34.65
N GLN A 21 -17.83 -13.81 34.73
CA GLN A 21 -19.25 -14.24 34.59
C GLN A 21 -19.90 -13.45 33.44
N ALA A 22 -21.11 -13.86 33.05
CA ALA A 22 -21.86 -13.22 31.97
C ALA A 22 -21.97 -11.68 32.14
N ASP A 23 -22.12 -11.21 33.37
CA ASP A 23 -22.18 -9.77 33.69
C ASP A 23 -20.86 -9.00 33.44
N SER A 24 -19.74 -9.71 33.29
CA SER A 24 -18.46 -9.11 32.92
C SER A 24 -18.32 -8.87 31.42
N ILE A 25 -19.19 -9.44 30.58
CA ILE A 25 -19.22 -9.28 29.14
C ILE A 25 -19.90 -7.96 28.78
N LYS A 26 -19.11 -6.99 28.30
CA LYS A 26 -19.63 -5.70 27.83
C LYS A 26 -19.85 -5.75 26.32
N VAL A 27 -21.05 -5.45 25.88
CA VAL A 27 -21.39 -5.26 24.47
C VAL A 27 -21.24 -3.77 24.15
N LEU A 28 -20.26 -3.42 23.32
CA LEU A 28 -20.07 -2.05 22.82
C LEU A 28 -20.96 -1.87 21.59
N LYS A 29 -21.70 -0.75 21.54
CA LYS A 29 -22.62 -0.43 20.44
C LYS A 29 -22.09 0.73 19.60
N GLY A 30 -22.37 0.67 18.30
CA GLY A 30 -22.09 1.75 17.36
C GLY A 30 -20.62 2.17 17.36
N LEU A 31 -20.37 3.47 17.47
CA LEU A 31 -19.04 4.07 17.40
C LEU A 31 -18.23 3.94 18.71
N GLU A 32 -18.83 3.52 19.80
CA GLU A 32 -18.11 3.29 21.07
C GLU A 32 -17.03 2.21 20.93
N ALA A 33 -17.29 1.17 20.13
CA ALA A 33 -16.29 0.13 19.85
C ALA A 33 -15.06 0.69 19.16
N VAL A 34 -15.25 1.62 18.21
CA VAL A 34 -14.17 2.29 17.48
C VAL A 34 -13.32 3.13 18.43
N ARG A 35 -13.94 3.99 19.27
CA ARG A 35 -13.24 4.82 20.23
C ARG A 35 -12.44 4.00 21.24
N LYS A 36 -12.94 2.83 21.63
CA LYS A 36 -12.31 1.96 22.63
C LYS A 36 -11.16 1.12 22.07
N ARG A 37 -11.18 0.82 20.77
CA ARG A 37 -10.16 0.02 20.07
C ARG A 37 -9.81 0.65 18.72
N PRO A 38 -9.33 1.90 18.68
CA PRO A 38 -9.10 2.63 17.43
C PRO A 38 -8.09 1.94 16.53
N GLY A 39 -7.07 1.29 17.09
CA GLY A 39 -6.03 0.58 16.34
C GLY A 39 -6.55 -0.52 15.41
N MET A 40 -7.72 -1.11 15.68
CA MET A 40 -8.34 -2.10 14.80
C MET A 40 -8.87 -1.49 13.50
N TYR A 41 -9.22 -0.20 13.50
CA TYR A 41 -9.92 0.48 12.41
C TYR A 41 -9.02 1.43 11.64
N ILE A 42 -8.09 2.13 12.33
CA ILE A 42 -7.31 3.22 11.72
C ILE A 42 -5.79 2.96 11.77
N GLY A 43 -5.34 1.91 12.46
CA GLY A 43 -3.92 1.66 12.70
C GLY A 43 -3.41 2.34 13.96
N ASP A 44 -2.09 2.49 14.08
CA ASP A 44 -1.44 3.02 15.28
C ASP A 44 -1.84 4.47 15.58
N THR A 45 -2.24 4.75 16.81
CA THR A 45 -2.65 6.09 17.28
C THR A 45 -1.53 6.90 17.94
N GLU A 46 -0.34 6.29 18.10
CA GLU A 46 0.79 6.91 18.78
C GLU A 46 1.88 7.39 17.83
N ASP A 47 2.15 6.66 16.74
CA ASP A 47 3.21 6.96 15.76
C ASP A 47 2.81 7.97 14.67
N GLY A 48 1.54 8.39 14.65
CA GLY A 48 0.95 9.29 13.69
C GLY A 48 0.39 8.59 12.43
N THR A 49 0.59 7.28 12.24
CA THR A 49 0.08 6.54 11.08
C THR A 49 -1.44 6.61 11.02
N GLY A 50 -2.12 6.27 12.12
CA GLY A 50 -3.57 6.34 12.21
C GLY A 50 -4.13 7.75 12.03
N LEU A 51 -3.41 8.77 12.51
CA LEU A 51 -3.81 10.16 12.32
C LEU A 51 -3.89 10.53 10.83
N HIS A 52 -2.87 10.20 10.05
CA HIS A 52 -2.86 10.47 8.61
C HIS A 52 -3.87 9.60 7.86
N HIS A 53 -4.13 8.39 8.37
CA HIS A 53 -5.13 7.49 7.80
C HIS A 53 -6.55 8.06 7.88
N MET A 54 -6.89 8.86 8.91
CA MET A 54 -8.16 9.58 8.94
C MET A 54 -8.36 10.46 7.70
N VAL A 55 -7.30 11.16 7.25
CA VAL A 55 -7.35 11.98 6.03
C VAL A 55 -7.53 11.08 4.80
N TYR A 56 -6.82 9.93 4.76
CA TYR A 56 -6.92 9.00 3.64
C TYR A 56 -8.34 8.46 3.48
N GLU A 57 -9.01 8.06 4.57
CA GLU A 57 -10.38 7.56 4.51
C GLU A 57 -11.38 8.58 3.93
N VAL A 58 -11.19 9.86 4.22
CA VAL A 58 -12.05 10.91 3.65
C VAL A 58 -11.71 11.18 2.19
N VAL A 59 -10.42 11.28 1.84
CA VAL A 59 -9.97 11.51 0.46
C VAL A 59 -10.31 10.33 -0.43
N ASP A 60 -10.16 9.10 0.05
CA ASP A 60 -10.48 7.89 -0.71
C ASP A 60 -11.97 7.83 -1.08
N ASN A 61 -12.89 8.42 -0.28
CA ASN A 61 -14.28 8.58 -0.68
C ASN A 61 -14.46 9.55 -1.86
N SER A 62 -13.70 10.64 -1.88
CA SER A 62 -13.69 11.57 -3.03
C SER A 62 -13.08 10.92 -4.28
N ILE A 63 -12.06 10.09 -4.11
CA ILE A 63 -11.47 9.28 -5.19
C ILE A 63 -12.46 8.23 -5.71
N ASP A 64 -13.28 7.62 -4.85
CA ASP A 64 -14.32 6.68 -5.30
C ASP A 64 -15.39 7.38 -6.16
N GLU A 65 -15.76 8.62 -5.84
CA GLU A 65 -16.61 9.46 -6.71
C GLU A 65 -15.92 9.72 -8.06
N ALA A 66 -14.60 9.93 -8.05
CA ALA A 66 -13.83 10.13 -9.26
C ALA A 66 -13.72 8.85 -10.12
N LEU A 67 -13.54 7.68 -9.50
CA LEU A 67 -13.60 6.38 -10.18
C LEU A 67 -14.97 6.11 -10.82
N GLY A 68 -16.03 6.59 -10.16
CA GLY A 68 -17.39 6.60 -10.71
C GLY A 68 -17.61 7.61 -11.86
N GLY A 69 -16.64 8.50 -12.13
CA GLY A 69 -16.73 9.54 -13.15
C GLY A 69 -17.45 10.82 -12.71
N TYR A 70 -17.76 10.96 -11.43
CA TYR A 70 -18.55 12.07 -10.89
C TYR A 70 -17.73 13.20 -10.28
N CYS A 71 -16.45 12.97 -9.95
CA CYS A 71 -15.56 13.96 -9.34
C CYS A 71 -14.35 14.23 -10.23
N LYS A 72 -13.95 15.51 -10.33
CA LYS A 72 -12.75 15.96 -11.07
C LYS A 72 -11.81 16.78 -10.23
N ASN A 73 -12.30 17.42 -9.17
CA ASN A 73 -11.52 18.30 -8.32
C ASN A 73 -11.68 17.91 -6.86
N ILE A 74 -10.55 17.66 -6.21
CA ILE A 74 -10.47 17.36 -4.79
C ILE A 74 -9.60 18.43 -4.14
N PHE A 75 -10.08 18.99 -3.03
CA PHE A 75 -9.37 19.98 -2.24
C PHE A 75 -9.12 19.45 -0.84
N VAL A 76 -7.86 19.51 -0.38
CA VAL A 76 -7.43 19.07 0.95
C VAL A 76 -6.68 20.22 1.62
N LYS A 77 -7.09 20.59 2.83
CA LYS A 77 -6.44 21.66 3.59
C LYS A 77 -6.19 21.25 5.04
N ILE A 78 -4.98 21.43 5.52
CA ILE A 78 -4.70 21.47 6.94
C ILE A 78 -4.93 22.93 7.39
N ASN A 79 -5.87 23.14 8.30
CA ASN A 79 -6.19 24.48 8.79
C ASN A 79 -5.26 24.87 9.96
N SER A 80 -5.08 26.18 10.18
CA SER A 80 -4.24 26.73 11.25
C SER A 80 -4.67 26.30 12.66
N ASN A 81 -5.95 25.98 12.85
CA ASN A 81 -6.51 25.49 14.12
C ASN A 81 -6.34 23.97 14.31
N GLY A 82 -5.62 23.26 13.43
CA GLY A 82 -5.38 21.83 13.51
C GLY A 82 -6.49 20.94 12.93
N THR A 83 -7.58 21.53 12.39
CA THR A 83 -8.58 20.75 11.65
C THR A 83 -8.08 20.42 10.25
N VAL A 84 -8.63 19.37 9.63
CA VAL A 84 -8.44 19.06 8.23
C VAL A 84 -9.76 19.19 7.50
N THR A 85 -9.74 19.88 6.33
CA THR A 85 -10.87 20.00 5.42
C THR A 85 -10.56 19.21 4.15
N VAL A 86 -11.48 18.32 3.76
CA VAL A 86 -11.49 17.65 2.46
C VAL A 86 -12.79 18.01 1.75
N LYS A 87 -12.68 18.46 0.50
CA LYS A 87 -13.84 18.83 -0.34
C LYS A 87 -13.67 18.21 -1.71
N ASP A 88 -14.77 17.72 -2.27
CA ASP A 88 -14.87 17.24 -3.65
C ASP A 88 -16.02 17.91 -4.41
N ASP A 89 -16.02 17.72 -5.72
CA ASP A 89 -17.08 18.14 -6.63
C ASP A 89 -17.91 16.94 -7.15
N GLY A 90 -17.99 15.87 -6.36
CA GLY A 90 -18.76 14.68 -6.65
C GLY A 90 -20.28 14.89 -6.56
N ARG A 91 -21.05 13.80 -6.48
CA ARG A 91 -22.53 13.86 -6.41
C ARG A 91 -23.06 14.42 -5.09
N GLY A 92 -22.23 14.46 -4.05
CA GLY A 92 -22.64 14.70 -2.67
C GLY A 92 -23.29 13.50 -2.00
N ILE A 93 -23.05 13.31 -0.72
CA ILE A 93 -23.67 12.24 0.08
C ILE A 93 -25.20 12.35 0.03
N PRO A 94 -25.96 11.23 -0.09
CA PRO A 94 -27.44 11.27 -0.07
C PRO A 94 -27.98 11.92 1.20
N THR A 95 -28.98 12.80 1.04
CA THR A 95 -29.56 13.58 2.15
C THR A 95 -30.97 13.17 2.53
N ASP A 96 -31.56 12.24 1.76
CA ASP A 96 -32.90 11.75 1.97
C ASP A 96 -33.02 10.99 3.31
N LEU A 97 -34.27 10.89 3.81
CA LEU A 97 -34.56 10.15 5.02
C LEU A 97 -34.40 8.65 4.77
N HIS A 98 -33.53 7.99 5.57
CA HIS A 98 -33.40 6.54 5.54
C HIS A 98 -34.60 5.90 6.23
N LYS A 99 -35.39 5.11 5.47
CA LYS A 99 -36.68 4.58 5.92
C LYS A 99 -36.59 3.75 7.20
N GLY A 100 -35.55 2.95 7.36
CA GLY A 100 -35.38 2.08 8.55
C GLY A 100 -34.89 2.83 9.79
N GLU A 101 -33.99 3.80 9.62
CA GLU A 101 -33.29 4.49 10.72
C GLU A 101 -33.99 5.79 11.16
N LYS A 102 -34.93 6.29 10.38
CA LYS A 102 -35.66 7.57 10.63
C LYS A 102 -34.73 8.77 10.77
N LYS A 103 -33.54 8.70 10.17
CA LYS A 103 -32.48 9.70 10.11
C LYS A 103 -32.11 9.97 8.66
N SER A 104 -31.43 11.09 8.36
CA SER A 104 -30.91 11.29 7.02
C SER A 104 -29.87 10.22 6.66
N ALA A 105 -29.80 9.83 5.39
CA ALA A 105 -28.79 8.89 4.92
C ALA A 105 -27.36 9.39 5.27
N ALA A 106 -27.11 10.69 5.18
CA ALA A 106 -25.85 11.30 5.59
C ALA A 106 -25.55 11.04 7.08
N GLU A 107 -26.52 11.22 7.98
CA GLU A 107 -26.33 10.93 9.41
C GLU A 107 -26.09 9.44 9.66
N VAL A 108 -26.80 8.56 8.98
CA VAL A 108 -26.62 7.09 9.09
C VAL A 108 -25.19 6.70 8.67
N ILE A 109 -24.72 7.16 7.51
CA ILE A 109 -23.36 6.88 7.00
C ILE A 109 -22.29 7.37 7.99
N MET A 110 -22.51 8.51 8.64
CA MET A 110 -21.54 9.09 9.57
C MET A 110 -21.56 8.42 10.97
N THR A 111 -22.66 7.80 11.37
CA THR A 111 -22.83 7.32 12.77
C THR A 111 -22.97 5.82 12.89
N GLN A 112 -23.10 5.08 11.78
CA GLN A 112 -23.24 3.62 11.81
C GLN A 112 -22.08 2.97 11.06
N LEU A 113 -21.54 1.89 11.63
CA LEU A 113 -20.59 1.02 10.95
C LEU A 113 -21.34 0.16 9.93
N HIS A 114 -20.67 -0.16 8.84
CA HIS A 114 -21.23 -0.99 7.76
C HIS A 114 -22.48 -0.37 7.10
N ALA A 115 -22.51 0.96 7.03
CA ALA A 115 -23.53 1.72 6.31
C ALA A 115 -22.89 2.43 5.10
N GLY A 116 -23.54 2.34 3.94
CA GLY A 116 -23.08 3.05 2.73
C GLY A 116 -23.56 2.41 1.43
N GLY A 117 -23.63 3.20 0.35
CA GLY A 117 -24.06 2.76 -0.98
C GLY A 117 -23.04 1.89 -1.74
N LYS A 118 -21.86 1.62 -1.14
CA LYS A 118 -20.80 0.82 -1.77
C LYS A 118 -21.01 -0.70 -1.62
N PHE A 119 -22.00 -1.11 -0.86
CA PHE A 119 -22.46 -2.52 -0.81
C PHE A 119 -23.31 -2.90 -2.03
N ASP A 120 -23.77 -1.91 -2.79
CA ASP A 120 -24.52 -2.12 -4.01
C ASP A 120 -23.61 -1.91 -5.22
N HIS A 121 -23.37 -2.98 -6.00
CA HIS A 121 -22.54 -2.99 -7.19
C HIS A 121 -23.07 -2.08 -8.32
N ASP A 122 -24.35 -1.74 -8.31
CA ASP A 122 -24.93 -0.83 -9.30
C ASP A 122 -24.48 0.63 -9.07
N SER A 123 -24.18 0.99 -7.82
CA SER A 123 -23.75 2.34 -7.45
C SER A 123 -22.26 2.59 -7.66
N TYR A 124 -21.42 1.58 -7.41
CA TYR A 124 -19.96 1.66 -7.55
C TYR A 124 -19.41 0.32 -8.07
N LYS A 125 -18.97 0.28 -9.32
CA LYS A 125 -18.35 -0.92 -9.93
C LYS A 125 -16.99 -1.26 -9.32
N VAL A 126 -16.23 -0.25 -8.95
CA VAL A 126 -14.90 -0.35 -8.31
C VAL A 126 -14.82 0.73 -7.25
N SER A 127 -14.39 0.39 -6.06
CA SER A 127 -14.26 1.33 -4.94
C SER A 127 -13.11 0.90 -4.03
N GLY A 128 -12.44 1.85 -3.40
CA GLY A 128 -11.48 1.60 -2.32
C GLY A 128 -12.18 1.38 -0.98
N GLY A 129 -13.31 2.03 -0.76
CA GLY A 129 -14.07 2.02 0.50
C GLY A 129 -15.13 0.91 0.57
N LEU A 130 -14.73 -0.36 0.62
CA LEU A 130 -15.63 -1.52 0.54
C LEU A 130 -16.40 -1.86 1.82
N HIS A 131 -15.85 -1.51 2.99
CA HIS A 131 -16.36 -1.99 4.27
C HIS A 131 -17.46 -1.11 4.88
N GLY A 132 -17.73 0.07 4.30
CA GLY A 132 -18.73 1.01 4.82
C GLY A 132 -18.43 1.54 6.23
N VAL A 133 -17.16 1.63 6.60
CA VAL A 133 -16.73 2.06 7.94
C VAL A 133 -15.82 3.30 7.96
N GLY A 134 -15.15 3.64 6.86
CA GLY A 134 -14.09 4.65 6.85
C GLY A 134 -14.51 5.99 7.45
N VAL A 135 -15.54 6.61 6.90
CA VAL A 135 -15.97 7.95 7.36
C VAL A 135 -16.62 7.93 8.74
N SER A 136 -17.32 6.86 9.12
CA SER A 136 -17.88 6.72 10.46
C SER A 136 -16.78 6.51 11.51
N VAL A 137 -15.69 5.84 11.14
CA VAL A 137 -14.48 5.75 11.97
C VAL A 137 -13.82 7.12 12.14
N VAL A 138 -13.68 7.92 11.06
CA VAL A 138 -13.17 9.30 11.17
C VAL A 138 -14.04 10.13 12.12
N ASN A 139 -15.37 10.03 11.99
CA ASN A 139 -16.29 10.71 12.88
C ASN A 139 -16.13 10.26 14.35
N ALA A 140 -16.06 8.96 14.60
CA ALA A 140 -15.87 8.41 15.94
C ALA A 140 -14.59 8.89 16.63
N LEU A 141 -13.50 9.05 15.86
CA LEU A 141 -12.17 9.42 16.33
C LEU A 141 -11.93 10.95 16.32
N SER A 142 -12.93 11.73 15.93
CA SER A 142 -12.89 13.20 15.95
C SER A 142 -13.52 13.75 17.21
N GLU A 143 -12.91 14.79 17.79
CA GLU A 143 -13.53 15.64 18.79
C GLU A 143 -14.71 16.41 18.19
N LYS A 144 -14.51 16.93 16.98
CA LYS A 144 -15.52 17.64 16.21
C LYS A 144 -15.42 17.27 14.74
N LEU A 145 -16.57 17.08 14.08
CA LEU A 145 -16.65 16.92 12.64
C LEU A 145 -17.84 17.71 12.09
N GLU A 146 -17.59 18.44 11.02
CA GLU A 146 -18.57 19.19 10.25
C GLU A 146 -18.69 18.57 8.85
N LEU A 147 -19.92 18.33 8.44
CA LEU A 147 -20.25 17.82 7.12
C LEU A 147 -21.14 18.80 6.40
N GLU A 148 -20.67 19.31 5.26
CA GLU A 148 -21.45 20.10 4.32
C GLU A 148 -21.69 19.27 3.05
N ILE A 149 -22.90 19.34 2.51
CA ILE A 149 -23.27 18.63 1.29
C ILE A 149 -23.98 19.59 0.36
N ASP A 150 -23.45 19.70 -0.85
CA ASP A 150 -24.09 20.41 -1.95
C ASP A 150 -24.77 19.36 -2.85
N ARG A 151 -26.12 19.31 -2.82
CA ARG A 151 -26.91 18.33 -3.57
C ARG A 151 -28.32 18.83 -3.87
N ASP A 152 -28.85 18.49 -5.02
CA ASP A 152 -30.23 18.78 -5.45
C ASP A 152 -30.61 20.27 -5.30
N GLY A 153 -29.69 21.16 -5.64
CA GLY A 153 -29.88 22.62 -5.59
C GLY A 153 -29.85 23.22 -4.18
N LYS A 154 -29.49 22.43 -3.16
CA LYS A 154 -29.48 22.84 -1.76
C LYS A 154 -28.11 22.59 -1.13
N LYS A 155 -27.81 23.40 -0.11
CA LYS A 155 -26.66 23.19 0.75
C LYS A 155 -27.13 22.71 2.12
N TYR A 156 -26.61 21.57 2.53
CA TYR A 156 -26.93 20.92 3.79
C TYR A 156 -25.75 20.99 4.75
N PHE A 157 -26.04 20.93 6.05
CA PHE A 157 -25.06 20.96 7.12
C PHE A 157 -25.47 20.07 8.29
N ILE A 158 -24.50 19.33 8.83
CA ILE A 158 -24.62 18.59 10.08
C ILE A 158 -23.29 18.63 10.83
N GLU A 159 -23.36 18.76 12.16
CA GLU A 159 -22.22 18.79 13.08
C GLU A 159 -22.25 17.59 14.02
N PHE A 160 -21.09 16.98 14.21
CA PHE A 160 -20.91 15.85 15.13
C PHE A 160 -19.88 16.22 16.18
N ILE A 161 -20.13 15.76 17.41
CA ILE A 161 -19.21 15.89 18.56
C ILE A 161 -18.96 14.47 19.09
N ASN A 162 -17.70 14.04 19.12
CA ASN A 162 -17.28 12.72 19.56
C ASN A 162 -18.05 11.57 18.86
N GLY A 163 -18.37 11.75 17.59
CA GLY A 163 -19.09 10.76 16.79
C GLY A 163 -20.63 10.89 16.80
N GLU A 164 -21.22 11.71 17.68
CA GLU A 164 -22.65 11.88 17.80
C GLU A 164 -23.15 13.15 17.12
N ALA A 165 -24.29 13.06 16.41
CA ALA A 165 -24.89 14.21 15.78
C ALA A 165 -25.45 15.19 16.82
N LYS A 166 -24.96 16.44 16.80
CA LYS A 166 -25.44 17.50 17.70
C LYS A 166 -26.86 17.94 17.40
N LYS A 167 -27.22 17.97 16.13
CA LYS A 167 -28.57 18.27 15.61
C LYS A 167 -28.74 17.51 14.30
N PRO A 168 -29.99 17.20 13.91
CA PRO A 168 -30.27 16.60 12.60
C PRO A 168 -29.74 17.43 11.45
N LEU A 169 -29.54 16.76 10.28
CA LEU A 169 -29.17 17.42 9.02
C LEU A 169 -30.14 18.56 8.69
N LYS A 170 -29.61 19.74 8.39
CA LYS A 170 -30.41 20.92 8.07
C LYS A 170 -30.00 21.54 6.74
N ILE A 171 -30.92 22.17 6.04
CA ILE A 171 -30.65 23.01 4.88
C ILE A 171 -30.16 24.36 5.41
N ILE A 172 -28.99 24.82 4.90
CA ILE A 172 -28.39 26.09 5.26
C ILE A 172 -28.40 27.11 4.12
N GLY A 173 -28.74 26.69 2.91
CA GLY A 173 -28.78 27.55 1.74
C GLY A 173 -29.14 26.85 0.45
N LYS A 174 -29.04 27.60 -0.65
CA LYS A 174 -29.11 27.07 -2.03
C LYS A 174 -27.69 26.82 -2.53
N SER A 175 -27.48 25.84 -3.37
CA SER A 175 -26.23 25.58 -4.06
C SER A 175 -26.46 25.36 -5.55
N LYS A 176 -25.55 25.85 -6.38
CA LYS A 176 -25.51 25.55 -7.82
C LYS A 176 -24.55 24.41 -8.13
N ASN A 177 -23.73 24.01 -7.15
CA ASN A 177 -22.72 22.97 -7.24
C ASN A 177 -23.23 21.66 -6.61
N THR A 178 -22.50 20.59 -6.87
CA THR A 178 -22.61 19.32 -6.15
C THR A 178 -21.29 19.01 -5.45
N GLY A 179 -21.32 18.19 -4.41
CA GLY A 179 -20.11 17.73 -3.74
C GLY A 179 -20.28 17.53 -2.24
N THR A 180 -19.22 17.06 -1.62
CA THR A 180 -19.14 16.84 -0.17
C THR A 180 -17.95 17.59 0.39
N GLN A 181 -18.12 18.21 1.56
CA GLN A 181 -17.03 18.79 2.33
C GLN A 181 -17.09 18.26 3.76
N ILE A 182 -15.99 17.68 4.21
CA ILE A 182 -15.80 17.21 5.58
C ILE A 182 -14.66 18.01 6.21
N THR A 183 -14.95 18.63 7.37
CA THR A 183 -13.92 19.28 8.19
C THR A 183 -13.92 18.61 9.55
N PHE A 184 -12.79 18.06 9.98
CA PHE A 184 -12.70 17.34 11.26
C PHE A 184 -11.49 17.74 12.09
N LEU A 185 -11.64 17.67 13.41
CA LEU A 185 -10.61 17.82 14.42
C LEU A 185 -10.37 16.47 15.09
N PRO A 186 -9.20 15.83 14.96
CA PRO A 186 -8.91 14.59 15.66
C PRO A 186 -8.98 14.74 17.18
N SER A 187 -9.44 13.69 17.87
CA SER A 187 -9.58 13.69 19.33
C SER A 187 -8.23 13.53 20.02
N LYS A 188 -7.89 14.48 20.90
CA LYS A 188 -6.70 14.41 21.75
C LYS A 188 -6.76 13.31 22.81
N GLU A 189 -7.96 12.78 23.11
CA GLU A 189 -8.14 11.64 24.00
C GLU A 189 -7.72 10.32 23.36
N ILE A 190 -7.63 10.25 22.02
CA ILE A 190 -7.37 9.05 21.25
C ILE A 190 -5.95 9.06 20.68
N PHE A 191 -5.53 10.18 20.13
CA PHE A 191 -4.22 10.33 19.51
C PHE A 191 -3.22 11.00 20.44
N SER A 192 -2.04 10.43 20.60
CA SER A 192 -0.94 11.01 21.38
C SER A 192 -0.47 12.35 20.80
N SER A 193 -0.61 12.53 19.49
CA SER A 193 -0.35 13.78 18.79
C SER A 193 -1.37 13.98 17.67
N ILE A 194 -1.90 15.19 17.54
CA ILE A 194 -2.81 15.58 16.44
C ILE A 194 -2.12 16.48 15.41
N LYS A 195 -0.78 16.44 15.34
CA LYS A 195 -0.01 17.22 14.38
C LYS A 195 0.14 16.45 13.06
N PHE A 196 -0.49 16.96 12.02
CA PHE A 196 -0.34 16.39 10.67
C PHE A 196 1.01 16.76 10.05
N SER A 197 1.58 15.82 9.31
CA SER A 197 2.76 16.02 8.47
C SER A 197 2.32 16.33 7.03
N SER A 198 2.55 17.55 6.59
CA SER A 198 2.24 17.96 5.20
C SER A 198 2.98 17.11 4.19
N SER A 199 4.22 16.69 4.47
CA SER A 199 5.01 15.84 3.55
C SER A 199 4.38 14.48 3.31
N ILE A 200 3.82 13.85 4.34
CA ILE A 200 3.11 12.56 4.24
C ILE A 200 1.85 12.73 3.40
N LEU A 201 1.05 13.76 3.66
CA LEU A 201 -0.18 14.01 2.90
C LEU A 201 0.11 14.40 1.45
N ILE A 202 1.11 15.25 1.19
CA ILE A 202 1.56 15.63 -0.15
C ILE A 202 1.96 14.40 -0.96
N LYS A 203 2.72 13.48 -0.36
CA LYS A 203 3.10 12.22 -1.01
C LYS A 203 1.86 11.44 -1.44
N ARG A 204 0.90 11.24 -0.53
CA ARG A 204 -0.34 10.51 -0.81
C ARG A 204 -1.19 11.19 -1.88
N MET A 205 -1.37 12.53 -1.81
CA MET A 205 -2.15 13.28 -2.81
C MET A 205 -1.53 13.16 -4.21
N ARG A 206 -0.21 13.20 -4.30
CA ARG A 206 0.52 13.00 -5.56
C ARG A 206 0.31 11.60 -6.12
N GLU A 207 0.44 10.58 -5.28
CA GLU A 207 0.21 9.17 -5.68
C GLU A 207 -1.20 8.99 -6.24
N LEU A 208 -2.22 9.51 -5.53
CA LEU A 208 -3.61 9.44 -5.97
C LEU A 208 -3.85 10.17 -7.30
N ALA A 209 -3.20 11.31 -7.51
CA ALA A 209 -3.31 12.04 -8.77
C ALA A 209 -2.65 11.28 -9.95
N PHE A 210 -1.54 10.58 -9.72
CA PHE A 210 -0.94 9.69 -10.73
C PHE A 210 -1.82 8.48 -11.06
N LEU A 211 -2.44 7.88 -10.04
CA LEU A 211 -3.28 6.69 -10.22
C LEU A 211 -4.62 6.99 -10.92
N ASN A 212 -5.04 8.27 -10.94
CA ASN A 212 -6.33 8.69 -11.49
C ASN A 212 -6.14 9.80 -12.52
N LYS A 213 -5.93 9.42 -13.77
CA LYS A 213 -5.70 10.35 -14.89
C LYS A 213 -6.76 11.44 -14.95
N GLY A 214 -6.33 12.69 -15.07
CA GLY A 214 -7.21 13.85 -15.25
C GLY A 214 -7.85 14.42 -13.99
N ILE A 215 -7.71 13.78 -12.82
CA ILE A 215 -8.16 14.33 -11.55
C ILE A 215 -7.18 15.41 -11.10
N LYS A 216 -7.71 16.51 -10.60
CA LYS A 216 -6.96 17.59 -9.97
C LYS A 216 -7.11 17.50 -8.46
N ILE A 217 -5.99 17.34 -7.73
CA ILE A 217 -5.96 17.40 -6.27
C ILE A 217 -5.19 18.64 -5.85
N SER A 218 -5.84 19.53 -5.10
CA SER A 218 -5.22 20.74 -4.55
C SER A 218 -5.00 20.55 -3.05
N PHE A 219 -3.75 20.66 -2.60
CA PHE A 219 -3.38 20.56 -1.19
C PHE A 219 -2.92 21.91 -0.65
N VAL A 220 -3.46 22.32 0.50
CA VAL A 220 -3.10 23.57 1.17
C VAL A 220 -2.55 23.29 2.57
N ASP A 221 -1.32 23.73 2.81
CA ASP A 221 -0.71 23.72 4.14
C ASP A 221 -0.95 25.07 4.81
N GLY A 222 -1.97 25.12 5.67
CA GLY A 222 -2.34 26.30 6.45
C GLY A 222 -1.65 26.41 7.80
N LEU A 223 -0.72 25.50 8.15
CA LEU A 223 0.10 25.60 9.38
C LEU A 223 1.22 26.62 9.23
N GLN A 224 1.60 26.97 8.01
CA GLN A 224 2.66 27.91 7.71
C GLN A 224 2.13 29.36 7.72
N LYS A 225 2.99 30.34 8.04
CA LYS A 225 2.63 31.78 8.02
C LYS A 225 2.10 32.26 6.67
N LYS A 226 2.55 31.65 5.57
CA LYS A 226 1.97 31.82 4.24
C LYS A 226 1.45 30.48 3.78
N GLU A 227 0.18 30.38 3.49
CA GLU A 227 -0.44 29.17 2.93
C GLU A 227 0.30 28.74 1.66
N LYS A 228 0.79 27.49 1.66
CA LYS A 228 1.44 26.91 0.50
C LYS A 228 0.46 26.00 -0.22
N VAL A 229 0.05 26.41 -1.41
CA VAL A 229 -0.83 25.61 -2.27
C VAL A 229 0.04 24.76 -3.19
N GLN A 230 -0.29 23.47 -3.29
CA GLN A 230 0.28 22.54 -4.26
C GLN A 230 -0.84 21.87 -5.04
N GLU A 231 -0.71 21.86 -6.35
CA GLU A 231 -1.66 21.21 -7.24
C GLU A 231 -1.03 20.00 -7.90
N PHE A 232 -1.77 18.89 -7.92
CA PHE A 232 -1.37 17.64 -8.56
C PHE A 232 -2.39 17.27 -9.61
N LYS A 233 -1.94 17.16 -10.85
CA LYS A 233 -2.72 16.69 -11.99
C LYS A 233 -1.76 16.07 -12.99
N PHE A 234 -1.96 14.79 -13.28
CA PHE A 234 -1.08 14.02 -14.15
C PHE A 234 -1.92 13.28 -15.20
N ASP A 235 -1.71 13.64 -16.46
CA ASP A 235 -2.47 13.05 -17.56
C ASP A 235 -1.80 11.74 -18.07
N GLY A 236 -0.52 11.54 -17.79
CA GLY A 236 0.24 10.33 -18.13
C GLY A 236 -0.03 9.13 -17.21
N GLY A 237 -0.64 9.36 -16.04
CA GLY A 237 -1.06 8.29 -15.13
C GLY A 237 0.09 7.46 -14.57
N VAL A 238 -0.08 6.13 -14.54
CA VAL A 238 0.88 5.17 -13.97
C VAL A 238 2.24 5.21 -14.70
N LEU A 239 2.25 5.54 -15.99
CA LEU A 239 3.49 5.70 -16.76
C LEU A 239 4.30 6.88 -16.24
N GLU A 240 3.68 8.06 -16.12
CA GLU A 240 4.30 9.27 -15.60
C GLU A 240 4.73 9.10 -14.13
N PHE A 241 4.01 8.26 -13.38
CA PHE A 241 4.38 7.93 -12.01
C PHE A 241 5.73 7.20 -11.94
N VAL A 242 5.97 6.22 -12.81
CA VAL A 242 7.27 5.53 -12.89
C VAL A 242 8.37 6.48 -13.35
N GLU A 243 8.11 7.38 -14.29
CA GLU A 243 9.07 8.43 -14.69
C GLU A 243 9.46 9.31 -13.49
N TYR A 244 8.47 9.76 -12.70
CA TYR A 244 8.69 10.55 -11.50
C TYR A 244 9.53 9.78 -10.44
N LEU A 245 9.22 8.51 -10.18
CA LEU A 245 9.95 7.69 -9.21
C LEU A 245 11.41 7.46 -9.64
N ASP A 246 11.64 7.35 -10.94
CA ASP A 246 12.96 7.07 -11.52
C ASP A 246 13.76 8.34 -11.87
N GLU A 247 13.18 9.53 -11.72
CA GLU A 247 13.79 10.80 -12.15
C GLU A 247 15.19 11.02 -11.61
N LYS A 248 15.41 10.74 -10.33
CA LYS A 248 16.67 10.94 -9.63
C LYS A 248 17.61 9.74 -9.64
N ARG A 249 17.22 8.64 -10.33
CA ARG A 249 18.01 7.42 -10.38
C ARG A 249 18.98 7.44 -11.57
N GLU A 250 20.11 6.78 -11.42
CA GLU A 250 21.04 6.60 -12.51
C GLU A 250 20.41 5.76 -13.62
N LYS A 251 20.44 6.27 -14.85
CA LYS A 251 19.76 5.65 -15.99
C LYS A 251 20.60 4.53 -16.60
N LEU A 252 19.94 3.44 -17.05
CA LEU A 252 20.57 2.50 -17.96
C LEU A 252 20.80 3.19 -19.30
N LYS A 253 22.02 3.07 -19.82
CA LYS A 253 22.44 3.72 -21.07
C LYS A 253 22.47 2.74 -22.23
N ASN A 254 22.16 3.23 -23.40
CA ASN A 254 22.39 2.52 -24.67
C ASN A 254 23.84 2.67 -25.15
N LYS A 255 24.17 2.08 -26.31
CA LYS A 255 25.52 2.16 -26.89
C LYS A 255 26.02 3.61 -27.17
N ASN A 256 25.10 4.55 -27.27
CA ASN A 256 25.40 5.97 -27.54
C ASN A 256 25.33 6.81 -26.24
N GLU A 257 25.41 6.18 -25.07
CA GLU A 257 25.33 6.80 -23.74
C GLU A 257 24.04 7.55 -23.42
N ASN A 258 22.99 7.41 -24.23
CA ASN A 258 21.66 7.96 -23.97
C ASN A 258 20.86 7.04 -23.05
N ASP A 259 19.84 7.59 -22.37
CA ASP A 259 18.88 6.80 -21.59
C ASP A 259 18.30 5.67 -22.49
N LEU A 260 18.40 4.45 -21.99
CA LEU A 260 17.91 3.26 -22.68
C LEU A 260 16.41 3.32 -22.92
N PHE A 261 15.68 3.80 -21.92
CA PHE A 261 14.23 3.92 -21.97
C PHE A 261 13.84 5.38 -22.25
N LYS A 262 13.34 5.66 -23.44
CA LYS A 262 12.67 6.93 -23.74
C LYS A 262 11.41 7.11 -22.91
N LYS A 263 10.68 6.03 -22.67
CA LYS A 263 9.50 5.94 -21.79
C LYS A 263 9.53 4.61 -21.07
N PRO A 264 8.96 4.51 -19.85
CA PRO A 264 8.77 3.23 -19.17
C PRO A 264 7.94 2.26 -20.02
N ILE A 265 8.11 0.97 -19.77
CA ILE A 265 7.22 -0.05 -20.32
C ILE A 265 5.85 0.18 -19.71
N TYR A 266 4.81 0.24 -20.53
CA TYR A 266 3.43 0.39 -20.09
C TYR A 266 2.58 -0.75 -20.61
N ILE A 267 1.84 -1.36 -19.70
CA ILE A 267 0.97 -2.48 -19.98
C ILE A 267 -0.38 -2.20 -19.34
N GLU A 268 -1.43 -2.36 -20.11
CA GLU A 268 -2.80 -2.36 -19.62
C GLU A 268 -3.55 -3.58 -20.12
N GLY A 269 -4.48 -4.08 -19.34
CA GLY A 269 -5.32 -5.18 -19.70
C GLY A 269 -6.50 -5.36 -18.78
N LYS A 270 -7.52 -6.06 -19.29
CA LYS A 270 -8.72 -6.40 -18.53
C LYS A 270 -9.06 -7.86 -18.73
N LYS A 271 -9.31 -8.58 -17.65
CA LYS A 271 -9.77 -9.96 -17.67
C LYS A 271 -10.68 -10.21 -16.46
N GLU A 272 -11.82 -10.86 -16.66
CA GLU A 272 -12.78 -11.21 -15.59
C GLU A 272 -13.18 -10.01 -14.71
N ASN A 273 -13.44 -8.86 -15.31
CA ASN A 273 -13.75 -7.58 -14.63
C ASN A 273 -12.62 -6.99 -13.79
N ILE A 274 -11.42 -7.57 -13.80
CA ILE A 274 -10.22 -7.01 -13.16
C ILE A 274 -9.44 -6.23 -14.21
N GLU A 275 -9.20 -4.95 -13.93
CA GLU A 275 -8.37 -4.09 -14.77
C GLU A 275 -6.98 -4.01 -14.16
N ILE A 276 -5.96 -4.06 -15.01
CA ILE A 276 -4.56 -4.05 -14.64
C ILE A 276 -3.87 -2.95 -15.43
N GLU A 277 -3.21 -2.04 -14.73
CA GLU A 277 -2.24 -1.11 -15.29
C GLU A 277 -0.89 -1.36 -14.62
N CYS A 278 0.13 -1.59 -15.42
CA CYS A 278 1.49 -1.82 -14.94
C CYS A 278 2.46 -0.97 -15.76
N SER A 279 3.24 -0.18 -15.08
CA SER A 279 4.37 0.51 -15.72
C SER A 279 5.65 0.12 -15.00
N LEU A 280 6.72 -0.15 -15.76
CA LEU A 280 7.99 -0.59 -15.21
C LEU A 280 9.18 -0.13 -16.05
N LYS A 281 10.33 0.02 -15.39
CA LYS A 281 11.58 0.43 -15.98
C LYS A 281 12.75 -0.11 -15.16
N TRP A 282 13.87 -0.43 -15.81
CA TRP A 282 15.13 -0.72 -15.12
C TRP A 282 16.06 0.48 -15.17
N ASN A 283 16.72 0.76 -14.07
CA ASN A 283 17.78 1.76 -13.92
C ASN A 283 19.13 1.09 -13.60
N ALA A 284 20.20 1.84 -13.47
CA ALA A 284 21.54 1.30 -13.20
C ALA A 284 21.75 0.88 -11.73
N GLY A 285 20.83 1.23 -10.84
CA GLY A 285 20.91 0.89 -9.41
C GLY A 285 20.70 -0.60 -9.12
N TYR A 286 20.71 -0.94 -7.83
CA TYR A 286 20.56 -2.30 -7.31
C TYR A 286 19.26 -2.51 -6.53
N SER A 287 18.57 -1.44 -6.11
CA SER A 287 17.35 -1.51 -5.31
C SER A 287 16.11 -1.76 -6.16
N GLU A 288 15.21 -2.60 -5.66
CA GLU A 288 13.84 -2.76 -6.16
C GLU A 288 12.95 -1.65 -5.59
N ASP A 289 12.07 -1.09 -6.41
CA ASP A 289 11.03 -0.16 -6.00
C ASP A 289 9.72 -0.52 -6.72
N VAL A 290 8.94 -1.39 -6.10
CA VAL A 290 7.66 -1.85 -6.62
C VAL A 290 6.55 -1.31 -5.75
N LEU A 291 5.70 -0.45 -6.31
CA LEU A 291 4.54 0.15 -5.65
C LEU A 291 3.26 -0.54 -6.13
N PRO A 292 2.69 -1.46 -5.34
CA PRO A 292 1.46 -2.15 -5.69
C PRO A 292 0.24 -1.41 -5.14
N TYR A 293 -0.80 -1.26 -5.97
CA TYR A 293 -2.07 -0.63 -5.62
C TYR A 293 -3.24 -1.52 -6.03
N THR A 294 -4.25 -1.55 -5.17
CA THR A 294 -5.56 -2.13 -5.48
C THR A 294 -6.63 -1.08 -5.19
N ASN A 295 -7.44 -0.72 -6.20
CA ASN A 295 -8.45 0.32 -6.09
C ASN A 295 -7.88 1.62 -5.48
N ASN A 296 -6.71 2.05 -5.97
CA ASN A 296 -5.93 3.21 -5.52
C ASN A 296 -5.32 3.10 -4.10
N ILE A 297 -5.51 2.01 -3.39
CA ILE A 297 -4.95 1.80 -2.05
C ILE A 297 -3.59 1.11 -2.19
N TYR A 298 -2.58 1.64 -1.53
CA TYR A 298 -1.24 1.07 -1.48
C TYR A 298 -1.19 -0.16 -0.58
N GLN A 299 -0.66 -1.27 -1.08
CA GLN A 299 -0.44 -2.48 -0.29
C GLN A 299 1.03 -2.58 0.13
N LYS A 300 1.37 -2.07 1.30
CA LYS A 300 2.75 -2.10 1.82
C LYS A 300 3.32 -3.52 1.94
N ASP A 301 2.46 -4.51 2.24
CA ASP A 301 2.81 -5.91 2.38
C ASP A 301 2.57 -6.71 1.08
N GLY A 302 2.30 -6.02 -0.02
CA GLY A 302 2.04 -6.61 -1.33
C GLY A 302 0.76 -7.43 -1.37
N GLY A 303 0.83 -8.63 -1.95
CA GLY A 303 -0.31 -9.53 -2.06
C GLY A 303 -0.30 -10.37 -3.32
N THR A 304 -1.45 -10.95 -3.66
CA THR A 304 -1.62 -11.88 -4.78
C THR A 304 -1.29 -11.25 -6.14
N HIS A 305 -1.59 -9.97 -6.35
CA HIS A 305 -1.24 -9.22 -7.56
C HIS A 305 0.28 -9.10 -7.73
N VAL A 306 1.03 -8.83 -6.66
CA VAL A 306 2.51 -8.77 -6.69
C VAL A 306 3.10 -10.15 -6.97
N LEU A 307 2.51 -11.21 -6.40
CA LEU A 307 2.93 -12.59 -6.69
C LEU A 307 2.72 -12.92 -8.16
N GLY A 308 1.57 -12.55 -8.73
CA GLY A 308 1.28 -12.71 -10.17
C GLY A 308 2.26 -11.93 -11.05
N PHE A 309 2.55 -10.67 -10.71
CA PHE A 309 3.53 -9.83 -11.40
C PHE A 309 4.93 -10.48 -11.40
N ARG A 310 5.42 -10.88 -10.24
CA ARG A 310 6.76 -11.49 -10.10
C ARG A 310 6.86 -12.82 -10.84
N SER A 311 5.81 -13.64 -10.79
CA SER A 311 5.75 -14.90 -11.55
C SER A 311 5.80 -14.64 -13.06
N ALA A 312 5.00 -13.71 -13.57
CA ALA A 312 4.97 -13.33 -14.99
C ALA A 312 6.33 -12.81 -15.44
N LEU A 313 6.89 -11.86 -14.71
CA LEU A 313 8.16 -11.23 -15.06
C LEU A 313 9.30 -12.26 -15.12
N THR A 314 9.37 -13.15 -14.13
CA THR A 314 10.37 -14.21 -14.08
C THR A 314 10.21 -15.18 -15.23
N ARG A 315 8.98 -15.58 -15.55
CA ARG A 315 8.69 -16.50 -16.65
C ARG A 315 9.06 -15.91 -18.01
N VAL A 316 8.64 -14.67 -18.27
CA VAL A 316 8.90 -14.01 -19.57
C VAL A 316 10.39 -13.80 -19.79
N ILE A 317 11.11 -13.33 -18.77
CA ILE A 317 12.55 -13.09 -18.87
C ILE A 317 13.32 -14.40 -19.09
N ASN A 318 13.02 -15.46 -18.34
CA ASN A 318 13.67 -16.76 -18.55
C ASN A 318 13.34 -17.36 -19.91
N LYS A 319 12.08 -17.25 -20.37
CA LYS A 319 11.67 -17.71 -21.69
C LYS A 319 12.49 -17.01 -22.78
N TYR A 320 12.49 -15.68 -22.78
CA TYR A 320 13.22 -14.88 -23.76
C TYR A 320 14.73 -15.16 -23.75
N ALA A 321 15.33 -15.27 -22.56
CA ALA A 321 16.75 -15.57 -22.40
C ALA A 321 17.12 -16.96 -22.96
N ASN A 322 16.26 -17.97 -22.77
CA ASN A 322 16.48 -19.31 -23.30
C ASN A 322 16.31 -19.37 -24.82
N GLU A 323 15.25 -18.79 -25.37
CA GLU A 323 14.96 -18.74 -26.82
C GLU A 323 16.08 -18.05 -27.60
N ASN A 324 16.67 -17.00 -27.01
CA ASN A 324 17.80 -16.27 -27.59
C ASN A 324 19.18 -16.85 -27.22
N ASN A 325 19.25 -18.02 -26.57
CA ASN A 325 20.48 -18.71 -26.18
C ASN A 325 21.44 -17.91 -25.28
N LEU A 326 20.95 -16.91 -24.54
CA LEU A 326 21.77 -16.01 -23.73
C LEU A 326 22.35 -16.69 -22.48
N LEU A 327 21.76 -17.78 -22.02
CA LEU A 327 22.17 -18.51 -20.80
C LEU A 327 23.10 -19.71 -21.07
N LYS A 328 23.21 -20.17 -22.34
CA LYS A 328 23.95 -21.40 -22.67
C LYS A 328 25.45 -21.34 -22.33
N LYS A 329 26.07 -20.18 -22.47
CA LYS A 329 27.51 -20.02 -22.23
C LYS A 329 27.94 -20.20 -20.78
N ASN A 330 27.08 -19.91 -19.81
CA ASN A 330 27.44 -19.81 -18.41
C ASN A 330 26.72 -20.82 -17.49
N LYS A 331 25.84 -21.67 -18.00
CA LYS A 331 24.98 -22.60 -17.22
C LYS A 331 24.28 -21.89 -16.04
N LEU A 332 23.92 -20.63 -16.22
CA LEU A 332 23.30 -19.78 -15.21
C LEU A 332 21.77 -19.97 -15.20
N THR A 333 21.18 -19.85 -14.02
CA THR A 333 19.73 -19.73 -13.83
C THR A 333 19.42 -18.34 -13.31
N ILE A 334 18.50 -17.63 -13.96
CA ILE A 334 18.02 -16.33 -13.52
C ILE A 334 16.93 -16.56 -12.47
N SER A 335 17.11 -15.98 -11.30
CA SER A 335 16.13 -15.97 -10.20
C SER A 335 15.32 -14.67 -10.21
N GLY A 336 14.19 -14.67 -9.47
CA GLY A 336 13.41 -13.45 -9.28
C GLY A 336 14.20 -12.31 -8.62
N ASP A 337 15.19 -12.62 -7.78
CA ASP A 337 16.02 -11.61 -7.13
C ASP A 337 16.96 -10.91 -8.10
N ASP A 338 17.50 -11.64 -9.09
CA ASP A 338 18.35 -11.04 -10.12
C ASP A 338 17.59 -10.03 -11.00
N ILE A 339 16.28 -10.31 -11.22
CA ILE A 339 15.39 -9.48 -12.05
C ILE A 339 15.05 -8.16 -11.36
N LYS A 340 15.02 -8.16 -10.04
CA LYS A 340 14.61 -7.00 -9.22
C LYS A 340 15.66 -5.89 -9.18
N GLU A 341 16.92 -6.20 -9.47
CA GLU A 341 18.00 -5.21 -9.38
C GLU A 341 17.76 -4.02 -10.33
N GLY A 342 17.53 -2.85 -9.71
CA GLY A 342 17.25 -1.61 -10.42
C GLY A 342 15.86 -1.52 -11.02
N LEU A 343 14.92 -2.39 -10.65
CA LEU A 343 13.54 -2.36 -11.12
C LEU A 343 12.72 -1.30 -10.38
N THR A 344 12.17 -0.35 -11.14
CA THR A 344 11.11 0.56 -10.68
C THR A 344 9.80 0.15 -11.34
N CYS A 345 8.75 -0.08 -10.55
CA CYS A 345 7.45 -0.53 -11.07
C CYS A 345 6.30 0.07 -10.25
N VAL A 346 5.24 0.45 -10.95
CA VAL A 346 3.92 0.72 -10.36
C VAL A 346 2.94 -0.28 -10.95
N LEU A 347 2.31 -1.06 -10.08
CA LEU A 347 1.29 -2.05 -10.42
C LEU A 347 -0.05 -1.60 -9.83
N SER A 348 -0.99 -1.20 -10.65
CA SER A 348 -2.34 -0.81 -10.25
C SER A 348 -3.35 -1.85 -10.73
N THR A 349 -4.18 -2.34 -9.82
CA THR A 349 -5.27 -3.26 -10.12
C THR A 349 -6.59 -2.66 -9.67
N LYS A 350 -7.62 -2.72 -10.53
CA LYS A 350 -8.99 -2.34 -10.19
C LYS A 350 -9.84 -3.61 -10.14
N ILE A 351 -10.35 -3.89 -8.95
CA ILE A 351 -11.03 -5.15 -8.62
C ILE A 351 -12.40 -4.80 -8.03
N PRO A 352 -13.51 -5.39 -8.51
CA PRO A 352 -14.84 -5.08 -7.98
C PRO A 352 -15.00 -5.43 -6.50
N ASP A 353 -14.52 -6.58 -6.07
CA ASP A 353 -14.63 -7.08 -4.69
C ASP A 353 -13.29 -7.63 -4.18
N PRO A 354 -12.31 -6.78 -3.88
CA PRO A 354 -11.02 -7.22 -3.37
C PRO A 354 -11.09 -7.63 -1.90
N LYS A 355 -10.39 -8.72 -1.55
CA LYS A 355 -10.25 -9.21 -0.17
C LYS A 355 -8.89 -8.82 0.37
N PHE A 356 -8.87 -8.25 1.58
CA PHE A 356 -7.66 -7.80 2.27
C PHE A 356 -7.45 -8.56 3.58
N SER A 357 -6.21 -8.61 4.06
CA SER A 357 -5.85 -9.27 5.31
C SER A 357 -6.28 -8.50 6.57
N SER A 358 -6.53 -7.19 6.44
CA SER A 358 -6.86 -6.29 7.56
C SER A 358 -7.71 -5.11 7.09
N GLN A 359 -8.26 -4.36 8.04
CA GLN A 359 -9.01 -3.13 7.76
C GLN A 359 -8.12 -2.03 7.13
N THR A 360 -6.83 -1.99 7.46
CA THR A 360 -5.86 -1.06 6.86
C THR A 360 -5.48 -1.41 5.41
N LYS A 361 -5.96 -2.55 4.91
CA LYS A 361 -5.80 -3.01 3.51
C LYS A 361 -4.34 -3.16 3.06
N ASP A 362 -3.46 -3.50 4.00
CA ASP A 362 -2.02 -3.58 3.77
C ASP A 362 -1.61 -4.70 2.80
N LYS A 363 -2.42 -5.77 2.68
CA LYS A 363 -2.13 -6.92 1.83
C LYS A 363 -3.38 -7.42 1.11
N LEU A 364 -3.28 -7.56 -0.22
CA LEU A 364 -4.34 -8.19 -1.04
C LEU A 364 -4.26 -9.72 -0.93
N VAL A 365 -5.40 -10.37 -0.62
CA VAL A 365 -5.48 -11.83 -0.45
C VAL A 365 -6.43 -12.53 -1.43
N SER A 366 -7.08 -11.80 -2.33
CA SER A 366 -7.91 -12.36 -3.43
C SER A 366 -7.10 -13.31 -4.28
N SER A 367 -7.33 -14.62 -4.18
CA SER A 367 -6.49 -15.67 -4.80
C SER A 367 -6.53 -15.66 -6.33
N GLU A 368 -7.70 -15.37 -6.91
CA GLU A 368 -7.96 -15.30 -8.35
C GLU A 368 -7.10 -14.24 -9.05
N VAL A 369 -6.80 -13.14 -8.36
CA VAL A 369 -6.05 -12.01 -8.90
C VAL A 369 -4.65 -12.42 -9.36
N ARG A 370 -4.02 -13.37 -8.65
CA ARG A 370 -2.68 -13.85 -9.00
C ARG A 370 -2.62 -14.37 -10.42
N MET A 371 -3.53 -15.27 -10.77
CA MET A 371 -3.55 -15.91 -12.10
C MET A 371 -3.91 -14.91 -13.20
N ILE A 372 -4.83 -14.00 -12.91
CA ILE A 372 -5.27 -12.99 -13.87
C ILE A 372 -4.12 -12.04 -14.20
N VAL A 373 -3.45 -11.50 -13.18
CA VAL A 373 -2.28 -10.62 -13.35
C VAL A 373 -1.15 -11.35 -14.08
N GLU A 374 -0.85 -12.60 -13.68
CA GLU A 374 0.18 -13.41 -14.31
C GLU A 374 -0.12 -13.63 -15.80
N THR A 375 -1.36 -13.95 -16.15
CA THR A 375 -1.76 -14.19 -17.55
C THR A 375 -1.62 -12.94 -18.41
N VAL A 376 -2.20 -11.82 -17.97
CA VAL A 376 -2.18 -10.55 -18.71
C VAL A 376 -0.75 -10.06 -18.92
N LEU A 377 0.05 -10.11 -17.85
CA LEU A 377 1.44 -9.63 -17.93
C LEU A 377 2.33 -10.56 -18.75
N ASN A 378 2.16 -11.91 -18.66
CA ASN A 378 2.90 -12.83 -19.51
C ASN A 378 2.69 -12.54 -20.99
N GLU A 379 1.44 -12.35 -21.40
CA GLU A 379 1.10 -12.08 -22.80
C GLU A 379 1.69 -10.75 -23.26
N LYS A 380 1.38 -9.69 -22.56
CA LYS A 380 1.74 -8.33 -22.98
C LYS A 380 3.25 -8.02 -22.86
N LEU A 381 3.93 -8.53 -21.82
CA LEU A 381 5.39 -8.39 -21.69
C LEU A 381 6.13 -9.18 -22.76
N SER A 382 5.68 -10.40 -23.10
CA SER A 382 6.31 -11.16 -24.16
C SER A 382 6.27 -10.40 -25.48
N ILE A 383 5.09 -9.88 -25.85
CA ILE A 383 4.91 -9.07 -27.06
C ILE A 383 5.85 -7.83 -27.03
N TRP A 384 5.89 -7.13 -25.89
CA TRP A 384 6.72 -5.94 -25.75
C TRP A 384 8.21 -6.26 -25.92
N PHE A 385 8.70 -7.36 -25.34
CA PHE A 385 10.10 -7.77 -25.44
C PHE A 385 10.48 -8.15 -26.85
N ASP A 386 9.60 -8.84 -27.58
CA ASP A 386 9.79 -9.20 -28.99
C ASP A 386 9.82 -7.96 -29.90
N GLN A 387 9.01 -6.96 -29.61
CA GLN A 387 8.95 -5.69 -30.34
C GLN A 387 10.13 -4.76 -30.04
N ASN A 388 10.82 -4.92 -28.89
CA ASN A 388 11.90 -4.04 -28.44
C ASN A 388 13.23 -4.79 -28.17
N PRO A 389 13.77 -5.55 -29.13
CA PRO A 389 14.89 -6.46 -28.91
C PRO A 389 16.18 -5.75 -28.45
N SER A 390 16.39 -4.50 -28.90
CA SER A 390 17.58 -3.73 -28.52
C SER A 390 17.58 -3.36 -27.05
N ILE A 391 16.42 -2.92 -26.51
CA ILE A 391 16.23 -2.58 -25.10
C ILE A 391 16.31 -3.85 -24.26
N THR A 392 15.59 -4.89 -24.68
CA THR A 392 15.51 -6.18 -24.01
C THR A 392 16.87 -6.83 -23.82
N LYS A 393 17.77 -6.77 -24.82
CA LYS A 393 19.15 -7.29 -24.70
C LYS A 393 19.96 -6.58 -23.61
N ILE A 394 19.81 -5.28 -23.44
CA ILE A 394 20.55 -4.52 -22.42
C ILE A 394 19.98 -4.81 -21.03
N VAL A 395 18.66 -4.86 -20.90
CA VAL A 395 18.00 -5.27 -19.64
C VAL A 395 18.44 -6.68 -19.22
N LEU A 396 18.41 -7.62 -20.16
CA LEU A 396 18.87 -8.99 -19.91
C LEU A 396 20.35 -9.06 -19.56
N ALA A 397 21.20 -8.28 -20.20
CA ALA A 397 22.63 -8.22 -19.86
C ALA A 397 22.83 -7.80 -18.39
N LYS A 398 22.09 -6.79 -17.91
CA LYS A 398 22.11 -6.38 -16.50
C LYS A 398 21.62 -7.52 -15.58
N ILE A 399 20.51 -8.16 -15.90
CA ILE A 399 19.96 -9.26 -15.10
C ILE A 399 20.93 -10.46 -15.05
N ILE A 400 21.56 -10.80 -16.18
CA ILE A 400 22.57 -11.86 -16.23
C ILE A 400 23.80 -11.49 -15.40
N GLN A 401 24.22 -10.23 -15.41
CA GLN A 401 25.32 -9.74 -14.58
C GLN A 401 24.97 -9.90 -13.08
N ALA A 402 23.75 -9.57 -12.66
CA ALA A 402 23.26 -9.79 -11.31
C ALA A 402 23.28 -11.29 -10.93
N ALA A 403 22.80 -12.17 -11.83
CA ALA A 403 22.82 -13.61 -11.63
C ALA A 403 24.27 -14.16 -11.50
N MET A 404 25.21 -13.64 -12.30
CA MET A 404 26.63 -13.99 -12.20
C MET A 404 27.23 -13.55 -10.86
N ALA A 405 26.98 -12.32 -10.44
CA ALA A 405 27.44 -11.78 -9.16
C ALA A 405 26.93 -12.63 -7.98
N ARG A 406 25.64 -13.00 -8.00
CA ARG A 406 25.02 -13.90 -7.00
C ARG A 406 25.69 -15.28 -6.98
N ASP A 407 25.96 -15.89 -8.14
CA ASP A 407 26.60 -17.20 -8.23
C ASP A 407 28.04 -17.17 -7.71
N VAL A 408 28.83 -16.13 -8.06
CA VAL A 408 30.18 -15.91 -7.52
C VAL A 408 30.14 -15.74 -6.00
N ALA A 409 29.23 -14.93 -5.47
CA ALA A 409 29.08 -14.75 -4.02
C ALA A 409 28.69 -16.05 -3.30
N ARG A 410 27.82 -16.87 -3.91
CA ARG A 410 27.48 -18.20 -3.39
C ARG A 410 28.68 -19.13 -3.34
N LYS A 411 29.44 -19.25 -4.43
CA LYS A 411 30.64 -20.08 -4.50
C LYS A 411 31.72 -19.64 -3.50
N ALA A 412 31.89 -18.33 -3.32
CA ALA A 412 32.84 -17.80 -2.33
C ALA A 412 32.43 -18.20 -0.90
N ARG A 413 31.15 -18.08 -0.54
CA ARG A 413 30.63 -18.51 0.77
C ARG A 413 30.80 -20.01 0.99
N GLU A 414 30.50 -20.84 -0.01
CA GLU A 414 30.70 -22.30 0.06
C GLU A 414 32.17 -22.65 0.27
N SER A 415 33.11 -21.96 -0.41
CA SER A 415 34.54 -22.13 -0.24
C SER A 415 35.00 -21.80 1.18
N VAL A 416 34.52 -20.68 1.74
CA VAL A 416 34.86 -20.29 3.13
C VAL A 416 34.26 -21.28 4.13
N ARG A 417 33.04 -21.77 3.93
CA ARG A 417 32.42 -22.80 4.79
C ARG A 417 33.22 -24.11 4.77
N ARG A 418 33.69 -24.52 3.59
CA ARG A 418 34.55 -25.74 3.48
C ARG A 418 35.88 -25.57 4.23
N LYS A 419 36.52 -24.40 4.06
CA LYS A 419 37.78 -24.11 4.80
C LYS A 419 37.54 -24.07 6.31
N GLY A 420 36.48 -23.40 6.81
CA GLY A 420 36.19 -23.38 8.25
C GLY A 420 35.80 -24.75 8.84
N ALA A 421 35.13 -25.61 8.06
CA ALA A 421 34.83 -26.99 8.51
C ALA A 421 36.09 -27.86 8.58
N LEU A 422 37.04 -27.63 7.70
CA LEU A 422 38.36 -28.33 7.72
C LEU A 422 39.27 -27.80 8.83
N GLU A 423 39.25 -26.51 9.14
CA GLU A 423 39.98 -25.91 10.26
C GLU A 423 39.41 -26.33 11.64
N LEU A 424 38.10 -26.53 11.77
CA LEU A 424 37.45 -27.01 13.01
C LEU A 424 37.62 -28.51 13.24
N SER A 425 37.83 -29.29 12.18
CA SER A 425 38.08 -30.73 12.25
C SER A 425 39.57 -31.09 12.21
N GLY A 426 40.48 -30.12 12.50
CA GLY A 426 41.93 -30.24 12.53
C GLY A 426 42.45 -31.56 11.96
N LEU A 427 42.63 -31.64 10.64
CA LEU A 427 43.38 -32.78 10.08
C LEU A 427 44.72 -32.86 10.81
N PRO A 428 45.11 -34.00 11.38
CA PRO A 428 46.40 -34.13 12.02
C PRO A 428 47.46 -33.59 11.08
N GLY A 429 48.43 -32.78 11.57
CA GLY A 429 49.39 -32.01 10.76
C GLY A 429 50.25 -32.76 9.75
N LYS A 430 49.88 -34.00 9.46
CA LYS A 430 50.49 -34.87 8.44
C LYS A 430 49.55 -35.12 7.24
N LEU A 431 48.33 -34.64 7.27
CA LEU A 431 47.37 -34.81 6.17
C LEU A 431 47.24 -33.48 5.40
N ALA A 432 47.36 -33.52 4.10
CA ALA A 432 47.08 -32.41 3.20
C ALA A 432 45.80 -32.68 2.39
N ASP A 433 44.95 -31.65 2.28
CA ASP A 433 43.74 -31.75 1.44
C ASP A 433 44.06 -31.44 -0.03
N CYS A 434 43.26 -32.02 -0.94
CA CYS A 434 43.42 -31.76 -2.34
C CYS A 434 42.94 -30.31 -2.70
N GLN A 435 43.58 -29.71 -3.68
CA GLN A 435 43.17 -28.41 -4.20
C GLN A 435 41.74 -28.48 -4.70
N ILE A 436 40.96 -27.42 -4.42
CA ILE A 436 39.54 -27.32 -4.72
C ILE A 436 39.32 -27.49 -6.25
N GLY A 437 38.80 -28.65 -6.62
CA GLY A 437 38.51 -29.03 -8.01
C GLY A 437 37.27 -29.92 -8.10
N LYS A 438 36.97 -30.41 -9.30
CA LYS A 438 35.93 -31.40 -9.52
C LYS A 438 36.30 -32.72 -8.81
N GLN A 439 35.28 -33.47 -8.36
CA GLN A 439 35.51 -34.81 -7.74
C GLN A 439 36.22 -35.80 -8.67
N GLU A 440 36.07 -35.61 -9.98
CA GLU A 440 36.80 -36.36 -10.99
C GLU A 440 38.26 -35.89 -11.03
N GLY A 441 39.21 -36.81 -10.77
CA GLY A 441 40.65 -36.54 -10.77
C GLY A 441 41.27 -36.25 -9.40
N THR A 442 40.53 -36.48 -8.29
CA THR A 442 41.14 -36.47 -6.94
C THR A 442 41.71 -37.85 -6.61
N GLU A 443 42.94 -37.89 -6.17
CA GLU A 443 43.65 -39.11 -5.78
C GLU A 443 43.97 -39.07 -4.30
N LEU A 444 43.86 -40.22 -3.61
CA LEU A 444 44.26 -40.39 -2.24
C LEU A 444 45.67 -40.98 -2.20
N PHE A 445 46.63 -40.23 -1.72
CA PHE A 445 48.00 -40.73 -1.49
C PHE A 445 48.13 -41.20 -0.05
N ILE A 446 48.41 -42.50 0.15
CA ILE A 446 48.74 -43.09 1.45
C ILE A 446 50.23 -43.23 1.49
N VAL A 447 50.90 -42.54 2.43
CA VAL A 447 52.36 -42.60 2.60
C VAL A 447 52.70 -43.03 4.00
N GLU A 448 53.79 -43.79 4.12
CA GLU A 448 54.30 -44.26 5.39
C GLU A 448 55.47 -43.34 5.83
N GLY A 449 55.40 -42.88 7.10
CA GLY A 449 56.40 -41.96 7.68
C GLY A 449 56.08 -40.53 7.40
#